data_c5c203a253d0253a564dee1d4fb3741c
#
_entry.id   c5c203a253d0253a564dee1d4fb3741c
#
_cell.length_a   1.000
_cell.length_b   1.000
_cell.length_c   1.000
_cell.angle_alpha   90.00
_cell.angle_beta   90.00
_cell.angle_gamma   90.00
#
_symmetry.space_group_name_H-M   'P 1'
#
loop_
_entity.id
_entity.type
_entity.pdbx_description
1 polymer ?
#
loop_
_entity_poly.entity_id
_entity_poly.type
_entity_poly.pdbx_seq_one_letter_code
_entity_poly.pdbx_strand_id
1 'polypeptide(L)'
;MDFNLTDEQQMLRDGARRFFREHYGFEQRRALLASESGFSAECWARYAELGWLALGQPEESGGWACSFVETAILLEEFGRALALEPYLSSAVLCGHILGRCSDARAGGAALQEMMKGRTRLALAHEEPGDRYDADFPGLVATRRGDGSLLQ
;
A
#
# COMPACT_ATOMS: atom_id res chain seq x y z
N MET A 1 8.87 -28.92 0.90
CA MET A 1 8.67 -27.45 0.92
C MET A 1 8.56 -27.08 2.39
N ASP A 2 9.40 -26.20 2.87
CA ASP A 2 9.36 -25.73 4.27
C ASP A 2 8.45 -24.49 4.32
N PHE A 3 7.44 -24.51 5.18
CA PHE A 3 6.50 -23.42 5.41
C PHE A 3 6.77 -22.66 6.72
N ASN A 4 7.88 -23.01 7.40
CA ASN A 4 8.26 -22.27 8.59
C ASN A 4 8.75 -20.87 8.22
N LEU A 5 8.38 -19.89 9.01
CA LEU A 5 8.90 -18.54 8.88
C LEU A 5 10.37 -18.50 9.33
N THR A 6 11.17 -17.67 8.67
CA THR A 6 12.51 -17.33 9.17
C THR A 6 12.41 -16.53 10.47
N ASP A 7 13.52 -16.37 11.17
CA ASP A 7 13.56 -15.57 12.40
C ASP A 7 13.16 -14.10 12.13
N GLU A 8 13.61 -13.53 11.00
CA GLU A 8 13.25 -12.16 10.59
C GLU A 8 11.75 -12.04 10.28
N GLN A 9 11.20 -13.02 9.56
CA GLN A 9 9.76 -13.07 9.26
C GLN A 9 8.92 -13.23 10.52
N GLN A 10 9.40 -14.03 11.47
CA GLN A 10 8.77 -14.18 12.78
C GLN A 10 8.81 -12.85 13.57
N MET A 11 9.95 -12.15 13.57
CA MET A 11 10.10 -10.85 14.22
C MET A 11 9.18 -9.80 13.59
N LEU A 12 9.05 -9.78 12.26
CA LEU A 12 8.12 -8.90 11.53
C LEU A 12 6.68 -9.16 11.99
N ARG A 13 6.26 -10.42 12.00
CA ARG A 13 4.91 -10.83 12.43
C ARG A 13 4.62 -10.40 13.87
N ASP A 14 5.54 -10.69 14.77
CA ASP A 14 5.36 -10.40 16.20
C ASP A 14 5.38 -8.88 16.48
N GLY A 15 6.20 -8.14 15.72
CA GLY A 15 6.22 -6.69 15.74
C GLY A 15 4.90 -6.08 15.27
N ALA A 16 4.38 -6.54 14.13
CA ALA A 16 3.09 -6.09 13.60
C ALA A 16 1.94 -6.41 14.56
N ARG A 17 1.90 -7.64 15.07
CA ARG A 17 0.91 -8.08 16.06
C ARG A 17 0.92 -7.24 17.34
N ARG A 18 2.11 -6.93 17.85
CA ARG A 18 2.27 -6.05 19.01
C ARG A 18 1.77 -4.64 18.70
N PHE A 19 2.17 -4.07 17.54
CA PHE A 19 1.72 -2.76 17.13
C PHE A 19 0.19 -2.64 17.11
N PHE A 20 -0.50 -3.58 16.44
CA PHE A 20 -1.95 -3.55 16.34
C PHE A 20 -2.64 -3.74 17.69
N ARG A 21 -2.11 -4.58 18.57
CA ARG A 21 -2.65 -4.76 19.91
C ARG A 21 -2.55 -3.49 20.75
N GLU A 22 -1.48 -2.71 20.57
CA GLU A 22 -1.23 -1.50 21.35
C GLU A 22 -1.92 -0.26 20.78
N HIS A 23 -2.06 -0.17 19.45
CA HIS A 23 -2.49 1.04 18.77
C HIS A 23 -3.80 0.90 17.98
N TYR A 24 -4.42 -0.29 17.94
CA TYR A 24 -5.58 -0.54 17.08
C TYR A 24 -6.68 -1.33 17.77
N GLY A 25 -7.15 -0.81 18.92
CA GLY A 25 -8.25 -1.41 19.66
C GLY A 25 -9.60 -1.23 18.97
N PHE A 26 -10.56 -2.08 19.32
CA PHE A 26 -11.91 -2.07 18.72
C PHE A 26 -12.61 -0.70 18.78
N GLU A 27 -12.54 -0.03 19.94
CA GLU A 27 -13.16 1.31 20.10
C GLU A 27 -12.45 2.38 19.26
N GLN A 28 -11.14 2.31 19.13
CA GLN A 28 -10.38 3.20 18.25
C GLN A 28 -10.79 3.00 16.79
N ARG A 29 -10.86 1.74 16.35
CA ARG A 29 -11.33 1.41 15.00
C ARG A 29 -12.76 1.92 14.75
N ARG A 30 -13.66 1.75 15.71
CA ARG A 30 -15.03 2.24 15.60
C ARG A 30 -15.11 3.76 15.48
N ALA A 31 -14.28 4.46 16.23
CA ALA A 31 -14.15 5.93 16.15
C ALA A 31 -13.61 6.38 14.79
N LEU A 32 -12.60 5.68 14.25
CA LEU A 32 -12.04 5.95 12.92
C LEU A 32 -13.07 5.74 11.81
N LEU A 33 -13.87 4.68 11.87
CA LEU A 33 -14.96 4.45 10.90
C LEU A 33 -16.00 5.56 10.89
N ALA A 34 -16.23 6.21 12.02
CA ALA A 34 -17.17 7.32 12.15
C ALA A 34 -16.51 8.69 11.81
N SER A 35 -15.19 8.73 11.61
CA SER A 35 -14.48 9.96 11.25
C SER A 35 -14.62 10.27 9.75
N GLU A 36 -14.43 11.54 9.39
CA GLU A 36 -14.48 11.99 7.99
C GLU A 36 -13.43 11.29 7.12
N SER A 37 -12.24 11.02 7.67
CA SER A 37 -11.15 10.37 6.93
C SER A 37 -11.34 8.86 6.74
N GLY A 38 -12.07 8.20 7.64
CA GLY A 38 -12.27 6.76 7.64
C GLY A 38 -11.01 5.91 7.95
N PHE A 39 -9.88 6.52 8.28
CA PHE A 39 -8.61 5.87 8.60
C PHE A 39 -7.76 6.75 9.54
N SER A 40 -6.67 6.21 10.10
CA SER A 40 -5.73 6.94 10.95
C SER A 40 -4.50 7.44 10.17
N ALA A 41 -4.37 8.75 10.02
CA ALA A 41 -3.15 9.35 9.45
C ALA A 41 -1.92 9.09 10.33
N GLU A 42 -2.11 8.99 11.65
CA GLU A 42 -1.04 8.65 12.60
C GLU A 42 -0.55 7.20 12.38
N CYS A 43 -1.46 6.24 12.29
CA CYS A 43 -1.08 4.85 11.97
C CYS A 43 -0.37 4.76 10.63
N TRP A 44 -0.85 5.47 9.61
CA TRP A 44 -0.19 5.52 8.31
C TRP A 44 1.25 6.05 8.38
N ALA A 45 1.49 7.13 9.13
CA ALA A 45 2.84 7.65 9.37
C ALA A 45 3.72 6.63 10.13
N ARG A 46 3.16 5.95 11.12
CA ARG A 46 3.86 4.88 11.85
C ARG A 46 4.23 3.70 10.95
N TYR A 47 3.39 3.31 9.99
CA TYR A 47 3.74 2.27 9.02
C TYR A 47 4.95 2.67 8.16
N ALA A 48 5.07 3.96 7.80
CA ALA A 48 6.25 4.47 7.12
C ALA A 48 7.51 4.41 8.00
N GLU A 49 7.42 4.86 9.27
CA GLU A 49 8.52 4.80 10.24
C GLU A 49 9.01 3.37 10.49
N LEU A 50 8.11 2.40 10.49
CA LEU A 50 8.40 0.98 10.63
C LEU A 50 8.92 0.34 9.32
N GLY A 51 8.97 1.09 8.21
CA GLY A 51 9.41 0.61 6.91
C GLY A 51 8.39 -0.26 6.17
N TRP A 52 7.18 -0.42 6.71
CA TRP A 52 6.19 -1.32 6.11
C TRP A 52 5.72 -0.85 4.73
N LEU A 53 5.68 0.46 4.49
CA LEU A 53 5.28 1.02 3.20
C LEU A 53 6.35 0.82 2.10
N ALA A 54 7.60 0.58 2.50
CA ALA A 54 8.73 0.37 1.61
C ALA A 54 9.12 -1.11 1.44
N LEU A 55 8.47 -2.02 2.17
CA LEU A 55 8.91 -3.41 2.34
C LEU A 55 9.11 -4.16 1.03
N GLY A 56 8.14 -4.13 0.12
CA GLY A 56 8.17 -4.82 -1.17
C GLY A 56 8.64 -3.94 -2.34
N GLN A 57 9.15 -2.74 -2.08
CA GLN A 57 9.58 -1.83 -3.13
C GLN A 57 11.04 -2.07 -3.51
N PRO A 58 11.45 -1.79 -4.77
CA PRO A 58 12.83 -1.98 -5.22
C PRO A 58 13.84 -1.14 -4.43
N GLU A 59 15.06 -1.67 -4.22
CA GLU A 59 16.15 -0.96 -3.53
C GLU A 59 16.53 0.34 -4.24
N GLU A 60 16.58 0.35 -5.57
CA GLU A 60 16.87 1.54 -6.39
C GLU A 60 15.83 2.64 -6.21
N SER A 61 14.64 2.31 -5.72
CA SER A 61 13.60 3.26 -5.33
C SER A 61 13.64 3.59 -3.84
N GLY A 62 14.62 3.09 -3.09
CA GLY A 62 14.73 3.26 -1.65
C GLY A 62 13.84 2.30 -0.83
N GLY A 63 13.38 1.22 -1.44
CA GLY A 63 12.66 0.15 -0.78
C GLY A 63 13.59 -0.91 -0.19
N TRP A 64 13.02 -1.95 0.38
CA TRP A 64 13.77 -3.03 1.03
C TRP A 64 13.85 -4.30 0.18
N ALA A 65 13.19 -4.34 -0.96
CA ALA A 65 13.12 -5.46 -1.89
C ALA A 65 12.79 -6.81 -1.22
N CYS A 66 12.05 -6.77 -0.12
CA CYS A 66 11.60 -7.99 0.53
C CYS A 66 10.68 -8.81 -0.38
N SER A 67 10.60 -10.11 -0.13
CA SER A 67 9.74 -10.98 -0.90
C SER A 67 8.25 -10.72 -0.62
N PHE A 68 7.37 -11.33 -1.42
CA PHE A 68 5.94 -11.21 -1.17
C PHE A 68 5.50 -11.91 0.13
N VAL A 69 6.34 -12.80 0.69
CA VAL A 69 6.05 -13.49 1.96
C VAL A 69 5.96 -12.48 3.11
N GLU A 70 6.90 -11.53 3.19
CA GLU A 70 6.89 -10.48 4.22
C GLU A 70 5.66 -9.58 4.08
N THR A 71 5.30 -9.24 2.83
CA THR A 71 4.06 -8.50 2.55
C THR A 71 2.82 -9.28 2.98
N ALA A 72 2.77 -10.58 2.71
CA ALA A 72 1.66 -11.44 3.12
C ALA A 72 1.54 -11.56 4.64
N ILE A 73 2.67 -11.64 5.36
CA ILE A 73 2.70 -11.63 6.83
C ILE A 73 2.06 -10.33 7.37
N LEU A 74 2.43 -9.18 6.82
CA LEU A 74 1.82 -7.92 7.23
C LEU A 74 0.32 -7.90 6.90
N LEU A 75 -0.09 -8.30 5.70
CA LEU A 75 -1.50 -8.33 5.30
C LEU A 75 -2.32 -9.24 6.21
N GLU A 76 -1.77 -10.36 6.69
CA GLU A 76 -2.43 -11.21 7.66
C GLU A 76 -2.70 -10.48 8.98
N GLU A 77 -1.71 -9.74 9.51
CA GLU A 77 -1.87 -9.00 10.76
C GLU A 77 -2.77 -7.76 10.60
N PHE A 78 -2.72 -7.08 9.43
CA PHE A 78 -3.69 -6.03 9.06
C PHE A 78 -5.12 -6.58 9.05
N GLY A 79 -5.31 -7.78 8.46
CA GLY A 79 -6.60 -8.45 8.43
C GLY A 79 -7.10 -8.85 9.82
N ARG A 80 -6.23 -9.36 10.70
CA ARG A 80 -6.56 -9.69 12.09
C ARG A 80 -7.04 -8.48 12.88
N ALA A 81 -6.40 -7.33 12.66
CA ALA A 81 -6.75 -6.07 13.30
C ALA A 81 -7.94 -5.38 12.63
N LEU A 82 -8.39 -5.84 11.46
CA LEU A 82 -9.35 -5.15 10.61
C LEU A 82 -8.91 -3.69 10.35
N ALA A 83 -7.62 -3.47 10.08
CA ALA A 83 -7.04 -2.16 9.86
C ALA A 83 -7.69 -1.45 8.66
N LEU A 84 -7.93 -0.15 8.79
CA LEU A 84 -8.68 0.66 7.81
C LEU A 84 -7.77 1.39 6.83
N GLU A 85 -6.49 1.49 7.16
CA GLU A 85 -5.50 2.15 6.32
C GLU A 85 -5.35 1.42 4.98
N PRO A 86 -5.22 2.14 3.86
CA PRO A 86 -5.22 1.57 2.51
C PRO A 86 -3.87 0.92 2.15
N TYR A 87 -3.35 0.02 3.01
CA TYR A 87 -2.05 -0.62 2.83
C TYR A 87 -2.01 -1.43 1.53
N LEU A 88 -3.01 -2.30 1.31
CA LEU A 88 -3.08 -3.14 0.12
C LEU A 88 -3.17 -2.31 -1.16
N SER A 89 -4.10 -1.36 -1.23
CA SER A 89 -4.32 -0.56 -2.45
C SER A 89 -3.18 0.43 -2.72
N SER A 90 -2.63 1.04 -1.69
CA SER A 90 -1.61 2.08 -1.84
C SER A 90 -0.19 1.49 -1.88
N ALA A 91 0.26 0.84 -0.80
CA ALA A 91 1.65 0.38 -0.71
C ALA A 91 1.89 -0.87 -1.56
N VAL A 92 0.95 -1.82 -1.59
CA VAL A 92 1.16 -3.08 -2.33
C VAL A 92 0.83 -2.87 -3.80
N LEU A 93 -0.41 -2.54 -4.17
CA LEU A 93 -0.80 -2.47 -5.58
C LEU A 93 -0.13 -1.29 -6.31
N CYS A 94 -0.38 -0.06 -5.88
CA CYS A 94 0.20 1.11 -6.55
C CYS A 94 1.71 1.13 -6.42
N GLY A 95 2.26 0.78 -5.27
CA GLY A 95 3.70 0.70 -5.04
C GLY A 95 4.37 -0.27 -6.01
N HIS A 96 3.83 -1.48 -6.20
CA HIS A 96 4.36 -2.46 -7.15
C HIS A 96 4.28 -1.99 -8.61
N ILE A 97 3.20 -1.33 -9.00
CA ILE A 97 3.06 -0.79 -10.35
C ILE A 97 4.11 0.28 -10.60
N LEU A 98 4.22 1.26 -9.70
CA LEU A 98 5.15 2.38 -9.83
C LEU A 98 6.61 1.93 -9.73
N GLY A 99 6.92 0.98 -8.83
CA GLY A 99 8.27 0.43 -8.68
C GLY A 99 8.75 -0.37 -9.90
N ARG A 100 7.84 -0.80 -10.77
CA ARG A 100 8.15 -1.49 -12.04
C ARG A 100 7.98 -0.63 -13.27
N CYS A 101 7.51 0.60 -13.11
CA CYS A 101 7.36 1.53 -14.22
C CYS A 101 8.74 1.92 -14.78
N SER A 102 8.96 1.71 -16.07
CA SER A 102 10.23 2.05 -16.74
C SER A 102 10.49 3.55 -16.78
N ASP A 103 9.46 4.38 -16.69
CA ASP A 103 9.59 5.84 -16.59
C ASP A 103 9.60 6.29 -15.12
N ALA A 104 10.80 6.35 -14.54
CA ALA A 104 11.01 6.84 -13.18
C ALA A 104 10.52 8.29 -12.96
N ARG A 105 10.37 9.09 -14.04
CA ARG A 105 9.85 10.46 -13.93
C ARG A 105 8.36 10.49 -13.66
N ALA A 106 7.61 9.54 -14.23
CA ALA A 106 6.16 9.52 -14.09
C ALA A 106 5.68 9.07 -12.70
N GLY A 107 6.40 8.16 -12.04
CA GLY A 107 5.94 7.55 -10.79
C GLY A 107 6.91 7.64 -9.61
N GLY A 108 8.20 7.93 -9.86
CA GLY A 108 9.23 7.85 -8.82
C GLY A 108 9.00 8.81 -7.64
N ALA A 109 8.58 10.05 -7.90
CA ALA A 109 8.26 11.00 -6.84
C ALA A 109 7.05 10.56 -6.00
N ALA A 110 6.00 10.07 -6.66
CA ALA A 110 4.79 9.58 -5.98
C ALA A 110 5.11 8.35 -5.11
N LEU A 111 5.91 7.42 -5.61
CA LEU A 111 6.38 6.26 -4.88
C LEU A 111 7.18 6.65 -3.63
N GLN A 112 8.11 7.60 -3.78
CA GLN A 112 8.92 8.11 -2.67
C GLN A 112 8.06 8.76 -1.57
N GLU A 113 7.10 9.59 -1.95
CA GLU A 113 6.21 10.25 -0.99
C GLU A 113 5.25 9.24 -0.32
N MET A 114 4.84 8.20 -1.02
CA MET A 114 4.06 7.10 -0.45
C MET A 114 4.88 6.32 0.59
N MET A 115 6.13 5.92 0.26
CA MET A 115 7.00 5.20 1.20
C MET A 115 7.32 6.00 2.46
N LYS A 116 7.36 7.34 2.36
CA LYS A 116 7.53 8.25 3.51
C LYS A 116 6.22 8.49 4.29
N GLY A 117 5.12 7.87 3.90
CA GLY A 117 3.82 8.04 4.54
C GLY A 117 3.13 9.40 4.29
N ARG A 118 3.65 10.21 3.37
CA ARG A 118 3.13 11.55 3.10
C ARG A 118 1.96 11.57 2.13
N THR A 119 1.88 10.55 1.28
CA THR A 119 0.76 10.39 0.35
C THR A 119 0.22 8.97 0.37
N ARG A 120 -0.98 8.82 -0.09
CA ARG A 120 -1.65 7.56 -0.37
C ARG A 120 -2.01 7.53 -1.84
N LEU A 121 -1.90 6.37 -2.44
CA LEU A 121 -2.14 6.14 -3.86
C LEU A 121 -3.37 5.27 -4.02
N ALA A 122 -4.09 5.46 -5.09
CA ALA A 122 -5.20 4.61 -5.47
C ALA A 122 -5.09 4.27 -6.96
N LEU A 123 -5.35 3.02 -7.29
CA LEU A 123 -5.40 2.55 -8.66
C LEU A 123 -6.84 2.67 -9.18
N ALA A 124 -7.05 3.47 -10.20
CA ALA A 124 -8.29 3.51 -10.95
C ALA A 124 -8.25 2.42 -12.03
N HIS A 125 -8.82 1.25 -11.73
CA HIS A 125 -8.74 0.08 -12.59
C HIS A 125 -10.12 -0.49 -12.97
N GLU A 126 -11.18 0.02 -12.37
CA GLU A 126 -12.55 -0.41 -12.67
C GLU A 126 -13.26 0.67 -13.47
N GLU A 127 -13.78 0.31 -14.63
CA GLU A 127 -14.56 1.19 -15.48
C GLU A 127 -16.03 0.74 -15.56
N PRO A 128 -16.98 1.67 -15.77
CA PRO A 128 -18.37 1.30 -15.95
C PRO A 128 -18.55 0.35 -17.14
N GLY A 129 -18.92 -0.90 -16.89
CA GLY A 129 -19.16 -1.91 -17.92
C GLY A 129 -18.16 -3.06 -17.97
N ASP A 130 -16.98 -2.93 -17.37
CA ASP A 130 -15.87 -3.89 -17.53
C ASP A 130 -15.93 -5.13 -16.63
N ARG A 131 -16.93 -5.29 -15.81
CA ARG A 131 -17.20 -6.51 -15.02
C ARG A 131 -15.98 -7.41 -14.77
N TYR A 132 -14.93 -6.87 -14.12
CA TYR A 132 -13.70 -7.59 -13.77
C TYR A 132 -12.73 -7.89 -14.94
N ASP A 133 -12.91 -7.29 -16.09
CA ASP A 133 -11.96 -7.39 -17.19
C ASP A 133 -10.94 -6.26 -17.10
N ALA A 134 -9.72 -6.59 -16.62
CA ALA A 134 -8.64 -5.62 -16.47
C ALA A 134 -7.94 -5.29 -17.81
N ASP A 135 -8.25 -6.02 -18.89
CA ASP A 135 -7.57 -5.88 -20.17
C ASP A 135 -8.29 -4.92 -21.14
N PHE A 136 -9.38 -4.31 -20.72
CA PHE A 136 -10.19 -3.44 -21.58
C PHE A 136 -10.32 -2.01 -21.03
N PRO A 137 -9.28 -1.16 -21.17
CA PRO A 137 -9.43 0.23 -20.81
C PRO A 137 -10.31 0.96 -21.81
N GLY A 138 -11.52 1.34 -21.41
CA GLY A 138 -12.39 2.23 -22.16
C GLY A 138 -11.92 3.69 -22.10
N LEU A 139 -11.08 4.00 -21.14
CA LEU A 139 -10.59 5.34 -20.87
C LEU A 139 -9.56 5.78 -21.91
N VAL A 140 -9.83 6.87 -22.61
CA VAL A 140 -8.93 7.40 -23.64
C VAL A 140 -8.14 8.58 -23.09
N ALA A 141 -6.81 8.48 -23.15
CA ALA A 141 -5.90 9.58 -22.81
C ALA A 141 -5.61 10.44 -24.06
N THR A 142 -6.10 11.65 -24.08
CA THR A 142 -5.83 12.63 -25.16
C THR A 142 -4.81 13.65 -24.67
N ARG A 143 -3.67 13.79 -25.40
CA ARG A 143 -2.65 14.78 -25.04
C ARG A 143 -3.17 16.20 -25.32
N ARG A 144 -3.05 17.09 -24.31
CA ARG A 144 -3.37 18.53 -24.42
C ARG A 144 -2.23 19.35 -23.82
N GLY A 145 -1.44 20.00 -24.67
CA GLY A 145 -0.30 20.80 -24.24
C GLY A 145 0.75 19.93 -23.54
N ASP A 146 1.08 20.26 -22.31
CA ASP A 146 2.02 19.55 -21.43
C ASP A 146 1.35 18.47 -20.54
N GLY A 147 0.01 18.34 -20.60
CA GLY A 147 -0.78 17.38 -19.86
C GLY A 147 -1.57 16.41 -20.74
N SER A 148 -2.37 15.56 -20.10
CA SER A 148 -3.31 14.66 -20.76
C SER A 148 -4.69 14.80 -20.15
N LEU A 149 -5.72 14.78 -21.01
CA LEU A 149 -7.12 14.69 -20.62
C LEU A 149 -7.55 13.23 -20.68
N LEU A 150 -8.13 12.73 -19.61
CA LEU A 150 -8.73 11.39 -19.54
C LEU A 150 -10.25 11.53 -19.79
N GLN A 151 -10.78 10.77 -20.73
CA GLN A 151 -12.21 10.75 -21.10
C GLN A 151 -12.68 9.33 -21.33
#